data_78c6b11a247cd4c3dcbd438799582903
#
_entry.id   78c6b11a247cd4c3dcbd438799582903
#
_cell.length_a   1.000
_cell.length_b   1.000
_cell.length_c   1.000
_cell.angle_alpha   90.00
_cell.angle_beta   90.00
_cell.angle_gamma   90.00
#
_symmetry.space_group_name_H-M   'P 1'
#
loop_
_entity.id
_entity.type
_entity.pdbx_description
1 polymer ?
#
loop_
_entity_poly.entity_id
_entity_poly.type
_entity_poly.pdbx_seq_one_letter_code
_entity_poly.pdbx_strand_id
1 'polypeptide(L)'
;MKRILSLLLLLSLLLSLTACHGSREKKVFEIPEIFDTFRNYEISFWAKNDTNMTQVEIYKEAIANFEALYPNIIVNLRLYTDYGKIYNDVITNIATDTTPNVCITYPDHIATYLTGVDTVVPLDDLFADSNYGFGGREVRFDGPSQSEIIPQFLKECEFGGHHYAIPYMRSTECCYVNKTYVEKLGYKLPETLTWDFIWEVSEAAMDKDANGNYLVNGQKVLIPFIYKSTDNMMIQMLKQLDAGYSTSLGEIQIFQDTTRELLYTVAEHAKTGAFNTFKLTGYPANFLNAGQCIFAIDSTAGATWMGSDAPLVDIADEKLVQFETAVMTIPQFDVSDPWMISQGPSMCVFNKEDPQEVLASWLFAQYMLTNEVQIAYSQTEGYAPVTSKAQNSPEYQDYLSRSGENNDLYYDIKIKATRLLLENTDHTFVTPVFNGSASLRNAAGQLIENVNKSVRRGQDVNEAYMEALYEEVSALYRLDQISTASGKVSLGELPDVSKILLTALALCWIGMGLYLVYDRTKRKNSKNS
;
A
#
# COMPACT_ATOMS: atom_id res chain seq x y z
N MET A 1 5.58 -36.38 -44.86
CA MET A 1 4.68 -35.96 -43.75
C MET A 1 5.14 -36.47 -42.37
N LYS A 2 5.27 -37.78 -42.09
CA LYS A 2 5.65 -38.28 -40.76
C LYS A 2 6.99 -37.73 -40.21
N ARG A 3 8.02 -37.56 -41.05
CA ARG A 3 9.32 -36.99 -40.64
C ARG A 3 9.25 -35.49 -40.31
N ILE A 4 8.40 -34.73 -41.02
CA ILE A 4 8.18 -33.31 -40.74
C ILE A 4 7.41 -33.11 -39.45
N LEU A 5 6.39 -33.95 -39.19
CA LEU A 5 5.62 -33.93 -37.95
C LEU A 5 6.48 -34.28 -36.73
N SER A 6 7.39 -35.27 -36.84
CA SER A 6 8.34 -35.61 -35.77
C SER A 6 9.36 -34.51 -35.53
N LEU A 7 9.78 -33.77 -36.56
CA LEU A 7 10.71 -32.65 -36.44
C LEU A 7 10.03 -31.44 -35.78
N LEU A 8 8.77 -31.15 -36.13
CA LEU A 8 7.97 -30.10 -35.50
C LEU A 8 7.66 -30.40 -34.04
N LEU A 9 7.37 -31.66 -33.69
CA LEU A 9 7.19 -32.10 -32.32
C LEU A 9 8.49 -31.99 -31.52
N LEU A 10 9.64 -32.37 -32.10
CA LEU A 10 10.94 -32.23 -31.43
C LEU A 10 11.32 -30.74 -31.25
N LEU A 11 11.00 -29.90 -32.21
CA LEU A 11 11.24 -28.46 -32.16
C LEU A 11 10.33 -27.79 -31.11
N SER A 12 9.05 -28.17 -31.01
CA SER A 12 8.14 -27.70 -29.97
C SER A 12 8.58 -28.16 -28.58
N LEU A 13 9.20 -29.33 -28.48
CA LEU A 13 9.76 -29.85 -27.25
C LEU A 13 10.99 -29.09 -26.79
N LEU A 14 11.91 -28.82 -27.73
CA LEU A 14 13.09 -28.02 -27.49
C LEU A 14 12.72 -26.58 -27.07
N LEU A 15 11.69 -26.00 -27.72
CA LEU A 15 11.16 -24.70 -27.39
C LEU A 15 10.46 -24.68 -26.00
N SER A 16 9.77 -25.76 -25.60
CA SER A 16 9.16 -25.86 -24.27
C SER A 16 10.19 -26.03 -23.15
N LEU A 17 11.33 -26.65 -23.42
CA LEU A 17 12.44 -26.78 -22.47
C LEU A 17 13.20 -25.45 -22.26
N THR A 18 13.16 -24.55 -23.23
CA THR A 18 13.75 -23.21 -23.08
C THR A 18 12.78 -22.20 -22.47
N ALA A 19 11.49 -22.52 -22.35
CA ALA A 19 10.48 -21.64 -21.76
C ALA A 19 10.50 -21.63 -20.21
N CYS A 20 11.13 -22.63 -19.57
CA CYS A 20 11.39 -22.59 -18.14
C CYS A 20 12.78 -21.97 -17.90
N HIS A 21 12.91 -20.68 -18.10
CA HIS A 21 13.97 -19.94 -17.45
C HIS A 21 13.51 -19.76 -16.01
N GLY A 22 14.04 -20.59 -15.09
CA GLY A 22 14.06 -20.25 -13.69
C GLY A 22 14.68 -18.86 -13.54
N SER A 23 14.28 -18.10 -12.53
CA SER A 23 14.92 -16.83 -12.20
C SER A 23 16.43 -17.01 -12.28
N ARG A 24 17.08 -16.32 -13.23
CA ARG A 24 18.53 -16.29 -13.28
C ARG A 24 19.00 -15.72 -11.95
N GLU A 25 19.98 -16.35 -11.32
CA GLU A 25 20.64 -15.74 -10.17
C GLU A 25 21.21 -14.41 -10.65
N LYS A 26 20.61 -13.31 -10.19
CA LYS A 26 21.14 -11.98 -10.46
C LYS A 26 22.44 -11.85 -9.66
N LYS A 27 23.42 -11.18 -10.25
CA LYS A 27 24.59 -10.80 -9.49
C LYS A 27 24.18 -9.81 -8.41
N VAL A 28 24.78 -9.95 -7.23
CA VAL A 28 24.67 -8.92 -6.18
C VAL A 28 25.14 -7.60 -6.78
N PHE A 29 24.36 -6.55 -6.55
CA PHE A 29 24.69 -5.22 -7.04
C PHE A 29 25.95 -4.71 -6.33
N GLU A 30 26.91 -4.23 -7.13
CA GLU A 30 28.10 -3.52 -6.65
C GLU A 30 28.10 -2.11 -7.25
N ILE A 31 28.38 -1.09 -6.44
CA ILE A 31 28.38 0.31 -6.88
C ILE A 31 29.53 0.52 -7.87
N PRO A 32 29.27 0.98 -9.10
CA PRO A 32 30.32 1.32 -10.05
C PRO A 32 31.22 2.45 -9.52
N GLU A 33 32.54 2.33 -9.70
CA GLU A 33 33.48 3.39 -9.32
C GLU A 33 33.19 4.72 -10.03
N ILE A 34 32.78 4.64 -11.31
CA ILE A 34 32.46 5.80 -12.15
C ILE A 34 31.14 5.50 -12.90
N PHE A 35 30.23 6.47 -12.84
CA PHE A 35 29.03 6.45 -13.68
C PHE A 35 29.40 6.78 -15.14
N ASP A 36 29.11 5.86 -16.05
CA ASP A 36 29.40 6.04 -17.48
C ASP A 36 28.41 7.00 -18.14
N THR A 37 28.80 8.26 -18.28
CA THR A 37 27.97 9.31 -18.90
C THR A 37 28.00 9.28 -20.44
N PHE A 38 28.79 8.41 -21.06
CA PHE A 38 28.85 8.27 -22.53
C PHE A 38 27.85 7.25 -23.06
N ARG A 39 27.29 6.43 -22.19
CA ARG A 39 26.20 5.50 -22.51
C ARG A 39 24.84 6.10 -22.19
N ASN A 40 23.85 5.74 -23.01
CA ASN A 40 22.45 6.05 -22.73
C ASN A 40 21.80 4.91 -21.92
N TYR A 41 20.99 5.29 -20.96
CA TYR A 41 20.21 4.39 -20.10
C TYR A 41 18.72 4.72 -20.25
N GLU A 42 17.90 3.69 -20.42
CA GLU A 42 16.46 3.80 -20.34
C GLU A 42 16.00 3.11 -19.06
N ILE A 43 15.45 3.87 -18.13
CA ILE A 43 14.91 3.35 -16.87
C ILE A 43 13.41 3.50 -16.86
N SER A 44 12.71 2.56 -16.24
CA SER A 44 11.27 2.60 -16.06
C SER A 44 10.90 2.98 -14.63
N PHE A 45 10.00 3.95 -14.51
CA PHE A 45 9.45 4.41 -13.24
C PHE A 45 7.95 4.09 -13.17
N TRP A 46 7.55 3.24 -12.21
CA TRP A 46 6.15 2.88 -11.99
C TRP A 46 5.60 3.64 -10.79
N ALA A 47 4.58 4.46 -11.03
CA ALA A 47 3.97 5.32 -10.04
C ALA A 47 2.45 5.19 -10.03
N LYS A 48 1.85 5.51 -8.88
CA LYS A 48 0.41 5.61 -8.76
C LYS A 48 -0.06 6.94 -9.38
N ASN A 49 -1.08 6.85 -10.20
CA ASN A 49 -1.87 8.00 -10.63
C ASN A 49 -3.16 8.01 -9.83
N ASP A 50 -3.30 8.94 -8.91
CA ASP A 50 -4.60 9.19 -8.29
C ASP A 50 -5.48 10.03 -9.24
N THR A 51 -6.71 10.25 -8.86
CA THR A 51 -7.63 11.17 -9.56
C THR A 51 -7.14 12.62 -9.56
N ASN A 52 -6.14 12.94 -8.73
CA ASN A 52 -5.47 14.24 -8.71
C ASN A 52 -4.43 14.35 -9.83
N MET A 53 -4.83 14.95 -10.95
CA MET A 53 -3.97 15.10 -12.14
C MET A 53 -2.73 15.96 -11.89
N THR A 54 -2.72 16.81 -10.86
CA THR A 54 -1.56 17.63 -10.49
C THR A 54 -0.36 16.76 -10.11
N GLN A 55 -0.58 15.63 -9.46
CA GLN A 55 0.49 14.68 -9.12
C GLN A 55 1.19 14.11 -10.37
N VAL A 56 0.45 13.87 -11.43
CA VAL A 56 1.00 13.38 -12.71
C VAL A 56 1.90 14.43 -13.35
N GLU A 57 1.50 15.68 -13.33
CA GLU A 57 2.32 16.77 -13.89
C GLU A 57 3.62 16.96 -13.09
N ILE A 58 3.58 16.82 -11.76
CA ILE A 58 4.78 16.86 -10.92
C ILE A 58 5.75 15.72 -11.27
N TYR A 59 5.26 14.49 -11.50
CA TYR A 59 6.13 13.41 -11.98
C TYR A 59 6.78 13.73 -13.32
N LYS A 60 6.02 14.28 -14.28
CA LYS A 60 6.55 14.64 -15.60
C LYS A 60 7.57 15.77 -15.50
N GLU A 61 7.32 16.78 -14.69
CA GLU A 61 8.24 17.90 -14.45
C GLU A 61 9.52 17.40 -13.77
N ALA A 62 9.41 16.60 -12.72
CA ALA A 62 10.54 15.99 -12.04
C ALA A 62 11.40 15.15 -12.99
N ILE A 63 10.78 14.38 -13.88
CA ILE A 63 11.50 13.60 -14.90
C ILE A 63 12.21 14.53 -15.87
N ALA A 64 11.56 15.55 -16.40
CA ALA A 64 12.15 16.48 -17.36
C ALA A 64 13.35 17.23 -16.75
N ASN A 65 13.23 17.68 -15.49
CA ASN A 65 14.29 18.36 -14.78
C ASN A 65 15.47 17.42 -14.46
N PHE A 66 15.18 16.17 -14.10
CA PHE A 66 16.21 15.14 -13.89
C PHE A 66 16.97 14.82 -15.20
N GLU A 67 16.26 14.61 -16.30
CA GLU A 67 16.85 14.34 -17.62
C GLU A 67 17.69 15.51 -18.14
N ALA A 68 17.34 16.74 -17.79
CA ALA A 68 18.16 17.92 -18.09
C ALA A 68 19.51 17.90 -17.38
N LEU A 69 19.57 17.33 -16.15
CA LEU A 69 20.81 17.15 -15.39
C LEU A 69 21.61 15.92 -15.84
N TYR A 70 20.92 14.87 -16.26
CA TYR A 70 21.49 13.61 -16.73
C TYR A 70 20.96 13.26 -18.13
N PRO A 71 21.39 13.95 -19.19
CA PRO A 71 20.83 13.80 -20.55
C PRO A 71 21.07 12.44 -21.18
N ASN A 72 21.89 11.61 -20.56
CA ASN A 72 22.12 10.23 -20.94
C ASN A 72 21.19 9.22 -20.23
N ILE A 73 20.25 9.68 -19.39
CA ILE A 73 19.25 8.85 -18.73
C ILE A 73 17.86 9.28 -19.24
N ILE A 74 17.07 8.34 -19.73
CA ILE A 74 15.68 8.53 -20.13
C ILE A 74 14.80 7.78 -19.13
N VAL A 75 13.80 8.46 -18.55
CA VAL A 75 12.88 7.90 -17.56
C VAL A 75 11.51 7.66 -18.16
N ASN A 76 11.14 6.41 -18.34
CA ASN A 76 9.85 5.99 -18.88
C ASN A 76 8.82 5.84 -17.76
N LEU A 77 7.92 6.82 -17.62
CA LEU A 77 6.86 6.81 -16.60
C LEU A 77 5.70 5.88 -17.00
N ARG A 78 5.36 4.94 -16.11
CA ARG A 78 4.13 4.14 -16.20
C ARG A 78 3.24 4.41 -15.00
N LEU A 79 1.99 4.79 -15.27
CA LEU A 79 1.01 5.14 -14.26
C LEU A 79 0.02 4.01 -13.99
N TYR A 80 -0.32 3.81 -12.73
CA TYR A 80 -1.27 2.82 -12.24
C TYR A 80 -2.35 3.49 -11.41
N THR A 81 -3.55 2.96 -11.41
CA THR A 81 -4.69 3.51 -10.66
C THR A 81 -4.62 3.24 -9.16
N ASP A 82 -3.87 2.21 -8.73
CA ASP A 82 -3.70 1.86 -7.32
C ASP A 82 -2.40 1.07 -7.07
N TYR A 83 -1.95 1.05 -5.81
CA TYR A 83 -0.74 0.33 -5.40
C TYR A 83 -0.87 -1.19 -5.50
N GLY A 84 -2.07 -1.75 -5.36
CA GLY A 84 -2.31 -3.19 -5.50
C GLY A 84 -2.04 -3.68 -6.92
N LYS A 85 -2.33 -2.85 -7.94
CA LYS A 85 -1.98 -3.16 -9.33
C LYS A 85 -0.48 -3.11 -9.57
N ILE A 86 0.23 -2.12 -9.01
CA ILE A 86 1.70 -2.09 -9.05
C ILE A 86 2.25 -3.37 -8.43
N TYR A 87 1.77 -3.73 -7.23
CA TYR A 87 2.18 -4.93 -6.51
C TYR A 87 2.02 -6.20 -7.33
N ASN A 88 0.84 -6.42 -7.91
CA ASN A 88 0.54 -7.61 -8.71
C ASN A 88 1.39 -7.68 -9.98
N ASP A 89 1.57 -6.55 -10.65
CA ASP A 89 2.41 -6.48 -11.85
C ASP A 89 3.88 -6.73 -11.51
N VAL A 90 4.40 -6.16 -10.42
CA VAL A 90 5.78 -6.42 -9.98
C VAL A 90 6.00 -7.91 -9.71
N ILE A 91 5.12 -8.57 -8.93
CA ILE A 91 5.23 -10.01 -8.66
C ILE A 91 5.27 -10.82 -9.95
N THR A 92 4.40 -10.50 -10.90
CA THR A 92 4.37 -11.17 -12.20
C THR A 92 5.67 -10.96 -12.97
N ASN A 93 6.23 -9.76 -12.92
CA ASN A 93 7.44 -9.38 -13.64
C ASN A 93 8.73 -9.91 -12.96
N ILE A 94 8.71 -10.22 -11.66
CA ILE A 94 9.82 -10.92 -11.00
C ILE A 94 10.07 -12.28 -11.66
N ALA A 95 9.02 -13.03 -11.96
CA ALA A 95 9.13 -14.35 -12.56
C ALA A 95 9.69 -14.32 -14.00
N THR A 96 9.56 -13.19 -14.70
CA THR A 96 10.01 -13.00 -16.10
C THR A 96 11.25 -12.12 -16.23
N ASP A 97 11.78 -11.64 -15.12
CA ASP A 97 12.92 -10.69 -15.06
C ASP A 97 12.68 -9.38 -15.83
N THR A 98 11.45 -8.88 -15.77
CA THR A 98 11.01 -7.64 -16.43
C THR A 98 10.48 -6.61 -15.43
N THR A 99 10.98 -6.64 -14.19
CA THR A 99 10.65 -5.67 -13.14
C THR A 99 10.97 -4.24 -13.60
N PRO A 100 10.27 -3.21 -13.09
CA PRO A 100 10.67 -1.83 -13.32
C PRO A 100 12.08 -1.56 -12.75
N ASN A 101 12.63 -0.40 -13.07
CA ASN A 101 13.86 0.08 -12.44
C ASN A 101 13.58 0.69 -11.07
N VAL A 102 12.56 1.53 -11.01
CA VAL A 102 12.08 2.17 -9.78
C VAL A 102 10.57 2.02 -9.70
N CYS A 103 10.05 1.69 -8.54
CA CYS A 103 8.60 1.78 -8.32
C CYS A 103 8.26 2.43 -6.99
N ILE A 104 7.13 3.15 -6.98
CA ILE A 104 6.50 3.62 -5.75
C ILE A 104 5.65 2.48 -5.19
N THR A 105 5.84 2.13 -3.92
CA THR A 105 5.22 0.97 -3.29
C THR A 105 5.14 1.13 -1.77
N TYR A 106 4.42 0.23 -1.12
CA TYR A 106 4.43 0.13 0.35
C TYR A 106 5.49 -0.84 0.85
N PRO A 107 6.03 -0.65 2.07
CA PRO A 107 6.98 -1.58 2.70
C PRO A 107 6.51 -3.04 2.73
N ASP A 108 5.23 -3.28 3.04
CA ASP A 108 4.62 -4.62 3.04
C ASP A 108 4.74 -5.33 1.68
N HIS A 109 4.65 -4.57 0.58
CA HIS A 109 4.81 -5.09 -0.77
C HIS A 109 6.26 -5.50 -1.05
N ILE A 110 7.23 -4.69 -0.58
CA ILE A 110 8.66 -4.93 -0.78
C ILE A 110 9.07 -6.25 -0.16
N ALA A 111 8.57 -6.58 1.03
CA ALA A 111 8.83 -7.87 1.66
C ALA A 111 8.48 -9.07 0.76
N THR A 112 7.41 -8.96 -0.01
CA THR A 112 7.06 -9.99 -1.01
C THR A 112 8.01 -9.96 -2.21
N TYR A 113 8.47 -8.79 -2.66
CA TYR A 113 9.42 -8.69 -3.77
C TYR A 113 10.77 -9.34 -3.44
N LEU A 114 11.16 -9.34 -2.16
CA LEU A 114 12.38 -10.00 -1.66
C LEU A 114 12.32 -11.54 -1.69
N THR A 115 11.19 -12.13 -2.05
CA THR A 115 11.10 -13.58 -2.33
C THR A 115 11.82 -13.97 -3.62
N GLY A 116 12.01 -13.02 -4.55
CA GLY A 116 12.91 -13.17 -5.68
C GLY A 116 14.36 -12.94 -5.24
N VAL A 117 15.27 -13.84 -5.64
CA VAL A 117 16.70 -13.72 -5.28
C VAL A 117 17.28 -12.44 -5.90
N ASP A 118 17.89 -11.62 -5.08
CA ASP A 118 18.56 -10.35 -5.46
C ASP A 118 17.69 -9.45 -6.37
N THR A 119 16.39 -9.44 -6.16
CA THR A 119 15.45 -8.68 -7.00
C THR A 119 15.41 -7.20 -6.67
N VAL A 120 15.41 -6.87 -5.38
CA VAL A 120 15.44 -5.48 -4.89
C VAL A 120 16.83 -5.18 -4.34
N VAL A 121 17.36 -4.01 -4.67
CA VAL A 121 18.69 -3.58 -4.22
C VAL A 121 18.65 -3.19 -2.75
N PRO A 122 19.50 -3.78 -1.88
CA PRO A 122 19.75 -3.21 -0.55
C PRO A 122 20.48 -1.87 -0.71
N LEU A 123 19.98 -0.82 -0.07
CA LEU A 123 20.39 0.55 -0.34
C LEU A 123 21.47 1.06 0.65
N ASP A 124 21.83 0.28 1.68
CA ASP A 124 22.72 0.74 2.75
C ASP A 124 24.09 1.20 2.22
N ASP A 125 24.70 0.45 1.30
CA ASP A 125 25.97 0.82 0.69
C ASP A 125 25.83 2.08 -0.19
N LEU A 126 24.71 2.21 -0.91
CA LEU A 126 24.39 3.41 -1.67
C LEU A 126 24.18 4.62 -0.77
N PHE A 127 23.55 4.46 0.40
CA PHE A 127 23.40 5.58 1.34
C PHE A 127 24.75 6.12 1.81
N ALA A 128 25.70 5.23 2.04
CA ALA A 128 27.02 5.54 2.57
C ALA A 128 28.03 5.95 1.48
N ASP A 129 27.71 5.77 0.18
CA ASP A 129 28.66 6.05 -0.90
C ASP A 129 28.96 7.53 -1.01
N SER A 130 30.27 7.88 -1.02
CA SER A 130 30.73 9.26 -1.02
C SER A 130 30.57 9.99 -2.35
N ASN A 131 30.38 9.24 -3.45
CA ASN A 131 30.22 9.79 -4.79
C ASN A 131 28.75 9.90 -5.20
N TYR A 132 27.99 8.82 -5.00
CA TYR A 132 26.63 8.68 -5.52
C TYR A 132 25.57 8.54 -4.43
N GLY A 133 25.98 8.52 -3.14
CA GLY A 133 25.06 8.48 -2.00
C GLY A 133 24.36 9.80 -1.77
N PHE A 134 23.65 9.89 -0.66
CA PHE A 134 22.94 11.14 -0.29
C PHE A 134 23.91 12.31 -0.09
N GLY A 135 23.76 13.35 -0.90
CA GLY A 135 24.69 14.49 -0.94
C GLY A 135 26.05 14.14 -1.52
N GLY A 136 26.18 13.07 -2.27
CA GLY A 136 27.41 12.58 -2.88
C GLY A 136 28.03 13.58 -3.86
N ARG A 137 29.36 13.51 -4.03
CA ARG A 137 30.13 14.48 -4.82
C ARG A 137 29.80 14.51 -6.30
N GLU A 138 29.35 13.37 -6.85
CA GLU A 138 29.02 13.20 -8.27
C GLU A 138 27.51 13.37 -8.54
N VAL A 139 26.71 13.64 -7.49
CA VAL A 139 25.28 13.95 -7.61
C VAL A 139 25.11 15.38 -8.12
N ARG A 140 24.33 15.57 -9.19
CA ARG A 140 24.19 16.84 -9.92
C ARG A 140 23.03 17.71 -9.46
N PHE A 141 22.41 17.42 -8.33
CA PHE A 141 21.29 18.15 -7.78
C PHE A 141 21.45 18.34 -6.27
N ASP A 142 20.74 19.32 -5.71
CA ASP A 142 20.72 19.58 -4.28
C ASP A 142 19.74 18.64 -3.56
N GLY A 143 20.16 17.36 -3.39
CA GLY A 143 19.40 16.36 -2.64
C GLY A 143 19.58 16.50 -1.13
N PRO A 144 18.80 15.76 -0.33
CA PRO A 144 19.01 15.68 1.11
C PRO A 144 20.28 14.86 1.43
N SER A 145 20.88 15.12 2.58
CA SER A 145 21.77 14.17 3.22
C SER A 145 20.97 13.06 3.91
N GLN A 146 21.59 11.91 4.20
CA GLN A 146 20.91 10.83 4.91
C GLN A 146 20.36 11.29 6.27
N SER A 147 21.07 12.13 6.99
CA SER A 147 20.65 12.66 8.30
C SER A 147 19.47 13.62 8.24
N GLU A 148 19.12 14.11 7.07
CA GLU A 148 17.94 14.95 6.85
C GLU A 148 16.69 14.15 6.54
N ILE A 149 16.80 12.85 6.24
CA ILE A 149 15.64 11.98 6.14
C ILE A 149 15.11 11.74 7.56
N ILE A 150 13.81 11.93 7.76
CA ILE A 150 13.17 11.75 9.07
C ILE A 150 13.36 10.29 9.51
N PRO A 151 14.03 10.02 10.66
CA PRO A 151 14.40 8.66 11.08
C PRO A 151 13.20 7.73 11.20
N GLN A 152 12.07 8.25 11.71
CA GLN A 152 10.82 7.49 11.84
C GLN A 152 10.33 6.98 10.48
N PHE A 153 10.45 7.78 9.42
CA PHE A 153 10.02 7.42 8.09
C PHE A 153 11.01 6.48 7.37
N LEU A 154 12.31 6.65 7.64
CA LEU A 154 13.33 5.77 7.07
C LEU A 154 13.25 4.36 7.68
N LYS A 155 12.95 4.26 8.97
CA LYS A 155 12.80 2.98 9.68
C LYS A 155 11.74 2.08 9.04
N GLU A 156 10.70 2.64 8.44
CA GLU A 156 9.66 1.89 7.75
C GLU A 156 10.18 1.14 6.50
N CYS A 157 11.33 1.56 5.98
CA CYS A 157 11.97 0.98 4.80
C CYS A 157 13.00 -0.10 5.14
N GLU A 158 13.20 -0.38 6.44
CA GLU A 158 14.13 -1.40 6.93
C GLU A 158 13.45 -2.77 6.97
N PHE A 159 14.13 -3.77 6.41
CA PHE A 159 13.72 -5.16 6.45
C PHE A 159 14.95 -6.06 6.69
N GLY A 160 14.89 -6.89 7.73
CA GLY A 160 15.98 -7.82 8.06
C GLY A 160 17.33 -7.13 8.34
N GLY A 161 17.31 -5.88 8.82
CA GLY A 161 18.51 -5.09 9.12
C GLY A 161 19.10 -4.35 7.92
N HIS A 162 18.39 -4.30 6.78
CA HIS A 162 18.78 -3.57 5.58
C HIS A 162 17.66 -2.68 5.09
N HIS A 163 18.00 -1.54 4.48
CA HIS A 163 17.06 -0.67 3.81
C HIS A 163 16.86 -1.11 2.35
N TYR A 164 15.62 -1.45 1.97
CA TYR A 164 15.25 -1.83 0.60
C TYR A 164 14.42 -0.79 -0.12
N ALA A 165 14.21 0.35 0.51
CA ALA A 165 13.52 1.50 -0.07
C ALA A 165 14.01 2.80 0.57
N ILE A 166 13.60 3.91 -0.05
CA ILE A 166 13.65 5.25 0.55
C ILE A 166 12.20 5.74 0.72
N PRO A 167 11.88 6.44 1.81
CA PRO A 167 10.56 7.04 1.95
C PRO A 167 10.35 8.11 0.86
N TYR A 168 9.13 8.19 0.31
CA TYR A 168 8.83 9.19 -0.72
C TYR A 168 7.92 10.29 -0.20
N MET A 169 6.74 9.95 0.31
CA MET A 169 5.80 10.83 0.98
C MET A 169 5.21 10.13 2.19
N ARG A 170 4.81 10.89 3.19
CA ARG A 170 4.13 10.32 4.36
C ARG A 170 2.76 10.96 4.58
N SER A 171 1.87 10.15 5.07
CA SER A 171 0.54 10.47 5.55
C SER A 171 0.24 9.69 6.82
N THR A 172 -0.86 10.00 7.46
CA THR A 172 -1.46 9.20 8.52
C THR A 172 -2.96 9.14 8.27
N GLU A 173 -3.70 8.45 9.11
CA GLU A 173 -5.15 8.58 9.14
C GLU A 173 -5.55 9.66 10.13
N CYS A 174 -6.59 10.42 9.77
CA CYS A 174 -7.23 11.39 10.66
C CYS A 174 -8.75 11.27 10.57
N CYS A 175 -9.44 11.84 11.53
CA CYS A 175 -10.90 11.91 11.55
C CYS A 175 -11.37 13.28 11.03
N TYR A 176 -12.07 13.27 9.89
CA TYR A 176 -12.79 14.43 9.38
C TYR A 176 -14.20 14.42 9.98
N VAL A 177 -14.54 15.46 10.73
CA VAL A 177 -15.75 15.51 11.53
C VAL A 177 -16.71 16.56 10.98
N ASN A 178 -17.94 16.18 10.75
CA ASN A 178 -19.04 17.14 10.58
C ASN A 178 -19.41 17.72 11.95
N LYS A 179 -18.70 18.77 12.36
CA LYS A 179 -18.84 19.43 13.67
C LYS A 179 -20.25 19.97 13.86
N THR A 180 -20.83 20.53 12.81
CA THR A 180 -22.21 21.05 12.86
C THR A 180 -23.21 19.97 13.29
N TYR A 181 -23.05 18.74 12.87
CA TYR A 181 -23.94 17.65 13.26
C TYR A 181 -23.69 17.15 14.68
N VAL A 182 -22.44 17.11 15.12
CA VAL A 182 -22.09 16.82 16.51
C VAL A 182 -22.80 17.82 17.45
N GLU A 183 -22.71 19.12 17.14
CA GLU A 183 -23.34 20.18 17.94
C GLU A 183 -24.88 20.13 17.88
N LYS A 184 -25.49 19.81 16.74
CA LYS A 184 -26.95 19.61 16.62
C LYS A 184 -27.48 18.44 17.46
N LEU A 185 -26.65 17.42 17.67
CA LEU A 185 -26.99 16.30 18.57
C LEU A 185 -26.79 16.65 20.05
N GLY A 186 -26.35 17.87 20.36
CA GLY A 186 -26.14 18.35 21.72
C GLY A 186 -24.76 18.03 22.31
N TYR A 187 -23.84 17.52 21.51
CA TYR A 187 -22.48 17.20 21.93
C TYR A 187 -21.52 18.34 21.64
N LYS A 188 -20.42 18.37 22.40
CA LYS A 188 -19.29 19.26 22.16
C LYS A 188 -18.08 18.39 21.77
N LEU A 189 -17.40 18.73 20.66
CA LEU A 189 -16.17 18.05 20.29
C LEU A 189 -15.12 18.17 21.40
N PRO A 190 -14.54 17.05 21.87
CA PRO A 190 -13.42 17.08 22.80
C PRO A 190 -12.14 17.55 22.07
N GLU A 191 -11.08 17.80 22.80
CA GLU A 191 -9.76 18.11 22.25
C GLU A 191 -9.17 16.89 21.50
N THR A 192 -9.34 15.70 22.09
CA THR A 192 -8.94 14.42 21.50
C THR A 192 -10.14 13.49 21.43
N LEU A 193 -10.38 12.87 20.28
CA LEU A 193 -11.46 11.89 20.10
C LEU A 193 -11.13 10.60 20.85
N THR A 194 -12.17 9.99 21.43
CA THR A 194 -12.13 8.63 21.97
C THR A 194 -13.07 7.72 21.19
N TRP A 195 -12.82 6.42 21.21
CA TRP A 195 -13.73 5.43 20.62
C TRP A 195 -15.13 5.53 21.20
N ASP A 196 -15.24 5.68 22.52
CA ASP A 196 -16.54 5.82 23.20
C ASP A 196 -17.31 7.05 22.71
N PHE A 197 -16.64 8.19 22.55
CA PHE A 197 -17.29 9.40 22.04
C PHE A 197 -17.83 9.21 20.62
N ILE A 198 -17.05 8.57 19.74
CA ILE A 198 -17.50 8.31 18.36
C ILE A 198 -18.70 7.36 18.36
N TRP A 199 -18.67 6.30 19.17
CA TRP A 199 -19.79 5.36 19.25
C TRP A 199 -21.05 6.04 19.80
N GLU A 200 -20.94 6.77 20.91
CA GLU A 200 -22.07 7.47 21.53
C GLU A 200 -22.75 8.46 20.56
N VAL A 201 -21.97 9.34 19.92
CA VAL A 201 -22.53 10.34 19.01
C VAL A 201 -23.09 9.68 17.76
N SER A 202 -22.46 8.63 17.26
CA SER A 202 -22.93 7.89 16.07
C SER A 202 -24.24 7.16 16.34
N GLU A 203 -24.44 6.62 17.53
CA GLU A 203 -25.72 6.01 17.94
C GLU A 203 -26.82 7.06 18.12
N ALA A 204 -26.51 8.17 18.77
CA ALA A 204 -27.44 9.29 18.91
C ALA A 204 -27.93 9.83 17.56
N ALA A 205 -27.10 9.76 16.52
CA ALA A 205 -27.49 10.16 15.18
C ALA A 205 -28.56 9.23 14.55
N MET A 206 -28.73 8.03 15.09
CA MET A 206 -29.76 7.07 14.67
C MET A 206 -31.09 7.24 15.40
N ASP A 207 -31.14 8.09 16.45
CA ASP A 207 -32.34 8.37 17.22
C ASP A 207 -33.33 9.27 16.44
N LYS A 208 -34.59 9.17 16.81
CA LYS A 208 -35.67 9.92 16.22
C LYS A 208 -36.45 10.70 17.26
N ASP A 209 -36.98 11.85 16.82
CA ASP A 209 -37.92 12.64 17.61
C ASP A 209 -39.32 11.95 17.72
N ALA A 210 -40.24 12.57 18.48
CA ALA A 210 -41.58 12.08 18.65
C ALA A 210 -42.40 11.99 17.34
N ASN A 211 -41.97 12.67 16.28
CA ASN A 211 -42.59 12.67 14.95
C ASN A 211 -41.95 11.64 14.01
N GLY A 212 -40.95 10.90 14.48
CA GLY A 212 -40.24 9.91 13.69
C GLY A 212 -39.13 10.49 12.79
N ASN A 213 -38.77 11.76 12.94
CA ASN A 213 -37.68 12.39 12.21
C ASN A 213 -36.33 12.16 12.92
N TYR A 214 -35.26 11.91 12.16
CA TYR A 214 -33.91 11.81 12.74
C TYR A 214 -33.47 13.16 13.32
N LEU A 215 -32.78 13.12 14.46
CA LEU A 215 -32.46 14.32 15.27
C LEU A 215 -31.58 15.33 14.53
N VAL A 216 -30.67 14.88 13.66
CA VAL A 216 -29.69 15.76 13.01
C VAL A 216 -30.34 16.75 12.06
N ASN A 217 -31.08 16.28 11.05
CA ASN A 217 -31.69 17.12 10.00
C ASN A 217 -33.08 16.66 9.60
N GLY A 218 -33.79 15.88 10.42
CA GLY A 218 -35.05 15.20 10.03
C GLY A 218 -34.81 14.08 9.01
N GLN A 219 -33.64 13.93 8.49
CA GLN A 219 -33.21 12.91 7.52
C GLN A 219 -32.26 11.92 8.15
N LYS A 220 -32.27 10.70 7.65
CA LYS A 220 -31.33 9.68 8.08
C LYS A 220 -29.91 10.06 7.69
N VAL A 221 -29.00 10.13 8.66
CA VAL A 221 -27.58 10.02 8.42
C VAL A 221 -27.30 8.57 8.05
N LEU A 222 -26.87 8.33 6.83
CA LEU A 222 -26.83 6.98 6.25
C LEU A 222 -25.84 6.08 7.01
N ILE A 223 -24.67 6.64 7.33
CA ILE A 223 -23.65 5.98 8.13
C ILE A 223 -22.96 7.05 8.98
N PRO A 224 -23.31 7.16 10.25
CA PRO A 224 -22.72 8.16 11.15
C PRO A 224 -21.20 8.05 11.24
N PHE A 225 -20.66 6.84 11.34
CA PHE A 225 -19.22 6.60 11.41
C PHE A 225 -18.74 5.69 10.27
N ILE A 226 -17.73 6.16 9.54
CA ILE A 226 -17.03 5.42 8.47
C ILE A 226 -15.55 5.37 8.81
N TYR A 227 -14.97 4.17 8.81
CA TYR A 227 -13.53 3.95 8.77
C TYR A 227 -13.19 3.31 7.42
N LYS A 228 -12.45 4.01 6.55
CA LYS A 228 -12.21 3.58 5.17
C LYS A 228 -11.39 2.29 5.09
N SER A 229 -10.26 2.26 5.78
CA SER A 229 -9.34 1.12 5.81
C SER A 229 -9.64 0.24 7.02
N THR A 230 -10.47 -0.79 6.82
CA THR A 230 -10.83 -1.71 7.91
C THR A 230 -9.62 -2.49 8.47
N ASP A 231 -8.59 -2.71 7.64
CA ASP A 231 -7.31 -3.27 8.07
C ASP A 231 -6.60 -2.32 9.05
N ASN A 232 -6.49 -1.05 8.70
CA ASN A 232 -5.90 -0.05 9.60
C ASN A 232 -6.73 0.13 10.88
N MET A 233 -8.06 0.09 10.79
CA MET A 233 -8.92 0.14 11.98
C MET A 233 -8.55 -0.96 12.98
N MET A 234 -8.45 -2.21 12.54
CA MET A 234 -8.07 -3.32 13.40
C MET A 234 -6.65 -3.15 13.96
N ILE A 235 -5.68 -2.85 13.10
CA ILE A 235 -4.28 -2.65 13.47
C ILE A 235 -4.12 -1.51 14.47
N GLN A 236 -4.83 -0.41 14.24
CA GLN A 236 -4.82 0.78 15.10
C GLN A 236 -5.38 0.48 16.49
N MET A 237 -6.53 -0.21 16.56
CA MET A 237 -7.15 -0.59 17.82
C MET A 237 -6.26 -1.54 18.61
N LEU A 238 -5.64 -2.52 17.97
CA LEU A 238 -4.69 -3.43 18.61
C LEU A 238 -3.47 -2.69 19.15
N LYS A 239 -2.89 -1.77 18.37
CA LYS A 239 -1.73 -0.98 18.81
C LYS A 239 -2.05 -0.13 20.03
N GLN A 240 -3.20 0.53 20.06
CA GLN A 240 -3.62 1.37 21.19
C GLN A 240 -3.90 0.56 22.47
N LEU A 241 -4.21 -0.72 22.36
CA LEU A 241 -4.44 -1.64 23.48
C LEU A 241 -3.18 -2.44 23.84
N ASP A 242 -2.04 -2.14 23.22
CA ASP A 242 -0.79 -2.90 23.34
C ASP A 242 -0.99 -4.42 23.09
N ALA A 243 -1.89 -4.73 22.16
CA ALA A 243 -2.23 -6.09 21.78
C ALA A 243 -1.43 -6.54 20.55
N GLY A 244 -1.06 -7.81 20.51
CA GLY A 244 -0.24 -8.37 19.45
C GLY A 244 -0.95 -8.39 18.10
N TYR A 245 -0.24 -7.95 17.06
CA TYR A 245 -0.64 -8.09 15.66
C TYR A 245 0.24 -9.11 14.94
N SER A 246 1.54 -8.88 14.93
CA SER A 246 2.57 -9.78 14.43
C SER A 246 3.94 -9.38 14.93
N THR A 247 4.93 -10.28 14.73
CA THR A 247 6.34 -9.96 14.95
C THR A 247 7.07 -9.75 13.63
N SER A 248 8.24 -9.12 13.66
CA SER A 248 9.12 -8.97 12.47
C SER A 248 9.64 -10.30 11.93
N LEU A 249 9.55 -11.39 12.71
CA LEU A 249 9.87 -12.75 12.28
C LEU A 249 8.68 -13.46 11.60
N GLY A 250 7.52 -12.79 11.46
CA GLY A 250 6.34 -13.35 10.81
C GLY A 250 5.46 -14.21 11.72
N GLU A 251 5.62 -14.14 13.04
CA GLU A 251 4.69 -14.77 13.96
C GLU A 251 3.36 -14.01 13.98
N ILE A 252 2.27 -14.70 13.70
CA ILE A 252 0.92 -14.13 13.60
C ILE A 252 0.29 -14.11 14.99
N GLN A 253 -0.12 -12.95 15.47
CA GLN A 253 -0.67 -12.74 16.81
C GLN A 253 -2.09 -12.19 16.83
N ILE A 254 -2.65 -11.85 15.67
CA ILE A 254 -3.96 -11.19 15.56
C ILE A 254 -5.13 -12.06 16.05
N PHE A 255 -5.02 -13.39 16.03
CA PHE A 255 -6.09 -14.31 16.41
C PHE A 255 -6.09 -14.54 17.93
N GLN A 256 -6.52 -13.56 18.70
CA GLN A 256 -6.47 -13.52 20.16
C GLN A 256 -7.77 -12.96 20.76
N ASP A 257 -7.90 -13.03 22.10
CA ASP A 257 -9.10 -12.61 22.81
C ASP A 257 -9.38 -11.10 22.67
N THR A 258 -8.34 -10.25 22.74
CA THR A 258 -8.52 -8.80 22.52
C THR A 258 -9.11 -8.49 21.14
N THR A 259 -8.65 -9.18 20.08
CA THR A 259 -9.25 -9.04 18.76
C THR A 259 -10.72 -9.47 18.75
N ARG A 260 -11.06 -10.54 19.49
CA ARG A 260 -12.44 -11.02 19.63
C ARG A 260 -13.33 -9.99 20.31
N GLU A 261 -12.85 -9.37 21.39
CA GLU A 261 -13.56 -8.31 22.12
C GLU A 261 -13.81 -7.09 21.22
N LEU A 262 -12.79 -6.66 20.47
CA LEU A 262 -12.93 -5.58 19.49
C LEU A 262 -13.98 -5.91 18.42
N LEU A 263 -13.99 -7.14 17.91
CA LEU A 263 -14.98 -7.57 16.92
C LEU A 263 -16.40 -7.64 17.49
N TYR A 264 -16.58 -7.99 18.78
CA TYR A 264 -17.88 -7.89 19.44
C TYR A 264 -18.35 -6.44 19.55
N THR A 265 -17.46 -5.52 19.94
CA THR A 265 -17.75 -4.09 19.99
C THR A 265 -18.21 -3.57 18.61
N VAL A 266 -17.47 -3.91 17.56
CA VAL A 266 -17.84 -3.57 16.18
C VAL A 266 -19.24 -4.15 15.83
N ALA A 267 -19.52 -5.39 16.21
CA ALA A 267 -20.81 -6.02 15.96
C ALA A 267 -21.98 -5.30 16.65
N GLU A 268 -21.80 -4.87 17.88
CA GLU A 268 -22.79 -4.13 18.65
C GLU A 268 -23.16 -2.81 17.97
N HIS A 269 -22.18 -2.00 17.62
CA HIS A 269 -22.40 -0.71 16.97
C HIS A 269 -22.87 -0.83 15.52
N ALA A 270 -22.53 -1.93 14.84
CA ALA A 270 -23.10 -2.25 13.53
C ALA A 270 -24.60 -2.61 13.61
N LYS A 271 -25.08 -3.23 14.71
CA LYS A 271 -26.51 -3.54 14.93
C LYS A 271 -27.36 -2.29 15.05
N THR A 272 -26.85 -1.24 15.67
CA THR A 272 -27.56 0.04 15.81
C THR A 272 -27.62 0.83 14.50
N GLY A 273 -26.75 0.51 13.54
CA GLY A 273 -26.54 1.26 12.31
C GLY A 273 -25.58 2.44 12.45
N ALA A 274 -24.95 2.62 13.63
CA ALA A 274 -23.96 3.67 13.88
C ALA A 274 -22.69 3.50 13.04
N PHE A 275 -22.31 2.26 12.76
CA PHE A 275 -21.13 1.90 11.99
C PHE A 275 -21.48 0.99 10.81
N ASN A 276 -20.78 1.19 9.69
CA ASN A 276 -20.83 0.27 8.56
C ASN A 276 -19.54 0.33 7.75
N THR A 277 -19.23 -0.77 7.05
CA THR A 277 -18.10 -0.84 6.11
C THR A 277 -18.62 -0.83 4.68
N PHE A 278 -17.84 -0.23 3.78
CA PHE A 278 -18.16 -0.20 2.35
C PHE A 278 -17.07 -0.89 1.54
N LYS A 279 -17.42 -1.99 0.91
CA LYS A 279 -16.65 -2.53 -0.24
C LYS A 279 -16.96 -1.84 -1.56
N LEU A 280 -17.93 -0.93 -1.57
CA LEU A 280 -18.28 -0.21 -2.79
C LEU A 280 -17.33 0.95 -3.01
N THR A 281 -17.09 1.27 -4.27
CA THR A 281 -16.29 2.32 -4.87
C THR A 281 -16.61 3.76 -4.40
N GLY A 282 -16.98 3.95 -3.14
CA GLY A 282 -17.29 5.25 -2.57
C GLY A 282 -16.22 5.67 -1.56
N TYR A 283 -15.70 6.86 -1.75
CA TYR A 283 -14.82 7.48 -0.76
C TYR A 283 -15.67 8.02 0.41
N PRO A 284 -15.17 7.99 1.67
CA PRO A 284 -15.86 8.60 2.81
C PRO A 284 -16.24 10.07 2.58
N ALA A 285 -15.43 10.79 1.80
CA ALA A 285 -15.70 12.16 1.40
C ALA A 285 -17.09 12.35 0.77
N ASN A 286 -17.53 11.43 -0.08
CA ASN A 286 -18.83 11.51 -0.75
C ASN A 286 -19.99 11.48 0.26
N PHE A 287 -19.84 10.70 1.34
CA PHE A 287 -20.83 10.61 2.41
C PHE A 287 -20.74 11.80 3.36
N LEU A 288 -19.54 12.22 3.73
CA LEU A 288 -19.32 13.37 4.59
C LEU A 288 -19.89 14.65 3.95
N ASN A 289 -19.51 14.91 2.70
CA ASN A 289 -19.89 16.11 1.96
C ASN A 289 -21.40 16.14 1.62
N ALA A 290 -22.05 14.97 1.51
CA ALA A 290 -23.49 14.86 1.36
C ALA A 290 -24.26 14.89 2.70
N GLY A 291 -23.61 15.14 3.84
CA GLY A 291 -24.25 15.11 5.16
C GLY A 291 -24.78 13.74 5.58
N GLN A 292 -24.23 12.67 5.03
CA GLN A 292 -24.62 11.28 5.29
C GLN A 292 -23.62 10.54 6.20
N CYS A 293 -22.62 11.26 6.72
CA CYS A 293 -21.61 10.81 7.67
C CYS A 293 -21.31 11.93 8.66
N ILE A 294 -20.91 11.58 9.86
CA ILE A 294 -20.49 12.53 10.90
C ILE A 294 -19.00 12.41 11.12
N PHE A 295 -18.51 11.18 11.29
CA PHE A 295 -17.10 10.86 11.49
C PHE A 295 -16.58 10.04 10.32
N ALA A 296 -15.68 10.61 9.54
CA ALA A 296 -15.03 9.95 8.41
C ALA A 296 -13.54 9.79 8.69
N ILE A 297 -13.09 8.57 8.96
CA ILE A 297 -11.66 8.29 9.07
C ILE A 297 -11.13 7.88 7.71
N ASP A 298 -10.17 8.65 7.22
CA ASP A 298 -9.44 8.41 5.98
C ASP A 298 -8.02 8.97 6.11
N SER A 299 -7.18 8.67 5.13
CA SER A 299 -5.83 9.20 5.02
C SER A 299 -5.83 10.73 4.94
N THR A 300 -4.82 11.37 5.55
CA THR A 300 -4.53 12.79 5.31
C THR A 300 -4.30 13.07 3.82
N ALA A 301 -3.80 12.07 3.07
CA ALA A 301 -3.65 12.13 1.61
C ALA A 301 -4.97 12.23 0.82
N GLY A 302 -6.12 12.19 1.47
CA GLY A 302 -7.44 12.43 0.87
C GLY A 302 -8.07 13.75 1.31
N ALA A 303 -7.34 14.60 2.01
CA ALA A 303 -7.88 15.81 2.63
C ALA A 303 -8.46 16.83 1.65
N THR A 304 -7.97 16.87 0.41
CA THR A 304 -8.45 17.76 -0.66
C THR A 304 -9.90 17.45 -1.08
N TRP A 305 -10.39 16.24 -0.76
CA TRP A 305 -11.76 15.79 -1.06
C TRP A 305 -12.74 16.00 0.10
N MET A 306 -12.25 16.32 1.30
CA MET A 306 -13.03 16.34 2.53
C MET A 306 -13.57 17.73 2.86
N GLY A 307 -14.84 17.81 3.21
CA GLY A 307 -15.50 19.05 3.65
C GLY A 307 -16.41 19.67 2.60
N SER A 308 -17.30 20.58 3.04
CA SER A 308 -18.30 21.24 2.21
C SER A 308 -17.73 22.13 1.11
N ASP A 309 -16.50 22.63 1.30
CA ASP A 309 -15.81 23.53 0.38
C ASP A 309 -14.58 22.84 -0.25
N ALA A 310 -14.60 21.49 -0.33
CA ALA A 310 -13.50 20.72 -0.86
C ALA A 310 -13.18 21.12 -2.32
N PRO A 311 -11.90 21.33 -2.67
CA PRO A 311 -11.49 21.67 -4.04
C PRO A 311 -11.84 20.57 -5.05
N LEU A 312 -11.81 19.32 -4.60
CA LEU A 312 -12.17 18.17 -5.41
C LEU A 312 -13.45 17.52 -4.87
N VAL A 313 -14.42 17.31 -5.76
CA VAL A 313 -15.72 16.73 -5.41
C VAL A 313 -16.11 15.68 -6.45
N ASP A 314 -16.60 14.54 -5.99
CA ASP A 314 -17.05 13.41 -6.82
C ASP A 314 -18.57 13.15 -6.70
N ILE A 315 -19.31 14.13 -6.19
CA ILE A 315 -20.76 14.10 -6.10
C ILE A 315 -21.35 15.35 -6.74
N ALA A 316 -22.62 15.27 -7.16
CA ALA A 316 -23.31 16.42 -7.77
C ALA A 316 -23.52 17.56 -6.76
N ASP A 317 -23.37 18.80 -7.21
CA ASP A 317 -23.40 19.99 -6.36
C ASP A 317 -24.70 20.09 -5.51
N GLU A 318 -25.83 19.68 -6.05
CA GLU A 318 -27.11 19.68 -5.34
C GLU A 318 -27.17 18.71 -4.15
N LYS A 319 -26.19 17.80 -4.03
CA LYS A 319 -26.07 16.87 -2.89
C LYS A 319 -25.14 17.38 -1.80
N LEU A 320 -24.36 18.44 -2.08
CA LEU A 320 -23.46 19.03 -1.10
C LEU A 320 -24.25 19.68 0.03
N VAL A 321 -23.79 19.46 1.25
CA VAL A 321 -24.35 20.04 2.47
C VAL A 321 -23.31 20.94 3.10
N GLN A 322 -23.70 22.15 3.49
CA GLN A 322 -22.82 23.07 4.18
C GLN A 322 -22.73 22.73 5.67
N PHE A 323 -21.50 22.57 6.16
CA PHE A 323 -21.19 22.29 7.55
C PHE A 323 -19.75 22.74 7.90
N GLU A 324 -19.48 22.92 9.19
CA GLU A 324 -18.12 23.14 9.67
C GLU A 324 -17.38 21.80 9.78
N THR A 325 -16.25 21.68 9.10
CA THR A 325 -15.39 20.49 9.16
C THR A 325 -14.28 20.69 10.19
N ALA A 326 -14.15 19.75 11.13
CA ALA A 326 -12.97 19.65 12.00
C ALA A 326 -12.06 18.51 11.49
N VAL A 327 -10.75 18.73 11.61
CA VAL A 327 -9.73 17.70 11.37
C VAL A 327 -9.14 17.32 12.71
N MET A 328 -9.24 16.06 13.10
CA MET A 328 -8.84 15.57 14.41
C MET A 328 -8.01 14.29 14.26
N THR A 329 -7.22 13.97 15.27
CA THR A 329 -6.58 12.65 15.34
C THR A 329 -7.65 11.55 15.33
N ILE A 330 -7.28 10.37 14.88
CA ILE A 330 -8.14 9.19 15.01
C ILE A 330 -8.49 8.95 16.48
N PRO A 331 -9.63 8.29 16.79
CA PRO A 331 -10.04 8.06 18.17
C PRO A 331 -9.02 7.22 18.92
N GLN A 332 -8.87 7.50 20.21
CA GLN A 332 -7.95 6.84 21.13
C GLN A 332 -8.71 6.09 22.22
N PHE A 333 -8.17 4.95 22.68
CA PHE A 333 -8.61 4.32 23.93
C PHE A 333 -8.01 5.04 25.14
N ASP A 334 -6.74 5.43 25.06
CA ASP A 334 -6.04 6.24 26.05
C ASP A 334 -5.53 7.54 25.42
N VAL A 335 -6.10 8.66 25.84
CA VAL A 335 -5.70 9.99 25.33
C VAL A 335 -4.33 10.46 25.86
N SER A 336 -3.82 9.82 26.90
CA SER A 336 -2.50 10.14 27.47
C SER A 336 -1.34 9.45 26.74
N ASP A 337 -1.62 8.39 25.98
CA ASP A 337 -0.66 7.66 25.14
C ASP A 337 -1.23 7.44 23.72
N PRO A 338 -1.33 8.52 22.92
CA PRO A 338 -1.95 8.44 21.61
C PRO A 338 -1.04 7.76 20.59
N TRP A 339 -1.64 6.94 19.73
CA TRP A 339 -0.94 6.31 18.62
C TRP A 339 -1.71 6.46 17.31
N MET A 340 -1.00 6.67 16.21
CA MET A 340 -1.55 6.76 14.88
C MET A 340 -0.72 5.92 13.90
N ILE A 341 -1.37 5.26 12.96
CA ILE A 341 -0.66 4.48 11.95
C ILE A 341 0.04 5.41 10.95
N SER A 342 1.36 5.20 10.75
CA SER A 342 2.08 5.86 9.67
C SER A 342 1.74 5.21 8.35
N GLN A 343 1.56 6.02 7.34
CA GLN A 343 1.24 5.60 5.98
C GLN A 343 2.07 6.38 4.97
N GLY A 344 2.06 5.90 3.76
CA GLY A 344 2.64 6.61 2.63
C GLY A 344 3.59 5.74 1.83
N PRO A 345 3.78 6.10 0.57
CA PRO A 345 4.61 5.31 -0.33
C PRO A 345 6.08 5.52 -0.07
N SER A 346 6.83 4.48 -0.37
CA SER A 346 8.28 4.46 -0.48
C SER A 346 8.69 4.11 -1.90
N MET A 347 9.92 4.33 -2.27
CA MET A 347 10.47 3.94 -3.57
C MET A 347 11.51 2.83 -3.37
N CYS A 348 11.41 1.76 -4.13
CA CYS A 348 12.43 0.72 -4.21
C CYS A 348 13.10 0.73 -5.58
N VAL A 349 14.36 0.30 -5.60
CA VAL A 349 15.19 0.14 -6.79
C VAL A 349 15.36 -1.35 -7.05
N PHE A 350 15.04 -1.78 -8.27
CA PHE A 350 15.19 -3.18 -8.67
C PHE A 350 16.58 -3.42 -9.24
N ASN A 351 17.12 -4.58 -8.89
CA ASN A 351 18.42 -5.02 -9.40
C ASN A 351 18.31 -5.36 -10.89
N LYS A 352 19.34 -5.00 -11.65
CA LYS A 352 19.48 -5.25 -13.10
C LYS A 352 20.83 -5.92 -13.38
N GLU A 353 20.94 -6.54 -14.56
CA GLU A 353 22.22 -7.15 -14.99
C GLU A 353 23.35 -6.11 -15.11
N ASP A 354 22.99 -4.89 -15.51
CA ASP A 354 23.94 -3.77 -15.64
C ASP A 354 23.95 -2.90 -14.38
N PRO A 355 25.03 -2.88 -13.58
CA PRO A 355 25.10 -2.05 -12.39
C PRO A 355 25.05 -0.54 -12.67
N GLN A 356 25.39 -0.11 -13.88
CA GLN A 356 25.25 1.28 -14.30
C GLN A 356 23.76 1.70 -14.43
N GLU A 357 22.91 0.78 -14.89
CA GLU A 357 21.47 0.99 -14.96
C GLU A 357 20.86 1.09 -13.55
N VAL A 358 21.33 0.28 -12.60
CA VAL A 358 20.94 0.37 -11.19
C VAL A 358 21.35 1.71 -10.60
N LEU A 359 22.58 2.17 -10.89
CA LEU A 359 23.07 3.47 -10.41
C LEU A 359 22.28 4.63 -11.02
N ALA A 360 21.93 4.57 -12.30
CA ALA A 360 21.04 5.56 -12.94
C ALA A 360 19.66 5.61 -12.25
N SER A 361 19.12 4.44 -11.91
CA SER A 361 17.83 4.30 -11.18
C SER A 361 17.92 4.89 -9.76
N TRP A 362 19.00 4.67 -9.07
CA TRP A 362 19.26 5.24 -7.75
C TRP A 362 19.38 6.77 -7.79
N LEU A 363 20.08 7.33 -8.76
CA LEU A 363 20.19 8.79 -8.94
C LEU A 363 18.82 9.42 -9.16
N PHE A 364 17.95 8.78 -9.97
CA PHE A 364 16.58 9.24 -10.15
C PHE A 364 15.76 9.12 -8.86
N ALA A 365 15.85 7.99 -8.14
CA ALA A 365 15.13 7.83 -6.89
C ALA A 365 15.52 8.89 -5.84
N GLN A 366 16.82 9.24 -5.74
CA GLN A 366 17.28 10.34 -4.89
C GLN A 366 16.74 11.71 -5.35
N TYR A 367 16.66 11.96 -6.67
CA TYR A 367 16.14 13.21 -7.21
C TYR A 367 14.70 13.48 -6.76
N MET A 368 13.90 12.41 -6.63
CA MET A 368 12.53 12.51 -6.12
C MET A 368 12.45 12.99 -4.65
N LEU A 369 13.58 13.03 -3.92
CA LEU A 369 13.67 13.57 -2.56
C LEU A 369 14.18 15.03 -2.51
N THR A 370 14.41 15.69 -3.64
CA THR A 370 14.75 17.10 -3.66
C THR A 370 13.63 17.96 -3.08
N ASN A 371 13.96 19.11 -2.50
CA ASN A 371 12.95 20.01 -1.93
C ASN A 371 11.87 20.38 -2.96
N GLU A 372 12.27 20.63 -4.20
CA GLU A 372 11.36 20.96 -5.30
C GLU A 372 10.25 19.90 -5.45
N VAL A 373 10.63 18.64 -5.60
CA VAL A 373 9.66 17.53 -5.78
C VAL A 373 8.86 17.28 -4.50
N GLN A 374 9.53 17.26 -3.34
CA GLN A 374 8.90 16.98 -2.05
C GLN A 374 7.84 18.02 -1.68
N ILE A 375 8.14 19.30 -1.86
CA ILE A 375 7.21 20.38 -1.54
C ILE A 375 6.06 20.40 -2.55
N ALA A 376 6.36 20.38 -3.86
CA ALA A 376 5.32 20.38 -4.88
C ALA A 376 4.33 19.23 -4.70
N TYR A 377 4.83 18.01 -4.46
CA TYR A 377 3.95 16.84 -4.30
C TYR A 377 3.15 16.89 -3.00
N SER A 378 3.77 17.29 -1.88
CA SER A 378 3.06 17.38 -0.59
C SER A 378 1.91 18.39 -0.62
N GLN A 379 2.02 19.44 -1.40
CA GLN A 379 0.98 20.46 -1.57
C GLN A 379 -0.24 20.00 -2.39
N THR A 380 -0.15 18.85 -3.08
CA THR A 380 -1.30 18.33 -3.84
C THR A 380 -2.38 17.75 -2.95
N GLU A 381 -1.98 17.19 -1.80
CA GLU A 381 -2.84 16.52 -0.83
C GLU A 381 -2.30 16.77 0.60
N GLY A 382 -2.87 16.11 1.60
CA GLY A 382 -2.38 16.19 2.98
C GLY A 382 -1.18 15.29 3.26
N TYR A 383 -0.18 15.29 2.38
CA TYR A 383 1.10 14.62 2.57
C TYR A 383 2.09 15.49 3.32
N ALA A 384 3.03 14.87 4.03
CA ALA A 384 4.21 15.51 4.58
C ALA A 384 5.46 15.10 3.79
N PRO A 385 6.38 16.04 3.49
CA PRO A 385 7.70 15.72 2.98
C PRO A 385 8.46 14.81 3.95
N VAL A 386 9.31 13.94 3.42
CA VAL A 386 10.02 12.95 4.25
C VAL A 386 11.38 13.42 4.75
N THR A 387 11.78 14.65 4.40
CA THR A 387 13.06 15.23 4.80
C THR A 387 12.89 16.46 5.66
N SER A 388 13.71 16.61 6.69
CA SER A 388 13.76 17.82 7.52
C SER A 388 14.18 19.05 6.70
N LYS A 389 14.99 18.87 5.66
CA LYS A 389 15.39 19.90 4.71
C LYS A 389 14.16 20.53 4.02
N ALA A 390 13.25 19.72 3.49
CA ALA A 390 12.03 20.19 2.86
C ALA A 390 11.03 20.75 3.89
N GLN A 391 10.83 20.05 5.02
CA GLN A 391 9.90 20.48 6.07
C GLN A 391 10.25 21.84 6.65
N ASN A 392 11.55 22.13 6.85
CA ASN A 392 12.03 23.40 7.42
C ASN A 392 12.33 24.47 6.36
N SER A 393 12.09 24.22 5.09
CA SER A 393 12.31 25.21 4.05
C SER A 393 11.37 26.42 4.23
N PRO A 394 11.81 27.66 3.94
CA PRO A 394 10.96 28.84 4.00
C PRO A 394 9.70 28.71 3.14
N GLU A 395 9.81 28.08 1.99
CA GLU A 395 8.70 27.86 1.06
C GLU A 395 7.61 26.96 1.67
N TYR A 396 8.01 25.84 2.27
CA TYR A 396 7.04 24.93 2.88
C TYR A 396 6.42 25.49 4.15
N GLN A 397 7.20 26.23 4.95
CA GLN A 397 6.69 26.93 6.13
C GLN A 397 5.72 28.07 5.77
N ASP A 398 5.99 28.81 4.68
CA ASP A 398 5.04 29.78 4.13
C ASP A 398 3.73 29.09 3.73
N TYR A 399 3.80 27.97 2.98
CA TYR A 399 2.63 27.17 2.61
C TYR A 399 1.79 26.78 3.84
N LEU A 400 2.42 26.21 4.86
CA LEU A 400 1.72 25.81 6.08
C LEU A 400 1.09 27.00 6.82
N SER A 401 1.70 28.20 6.75
CA SER A 401 1.20 29.40 7.43
C SER A 401 -0.08 29.97 6.79
N ARG A 402 -0.36 29.60 5.55
CA ARG A 402 -1.44 30.17 4.73
C ARG A 402 -2.73 29.35 4.74
N SER A 403 -2.93 28.53 5.78
CA SER A 403 -4.16 27.77 5.98
C SER A 403 -5.39 28.70 5.97
N GLY A 404 -6.38 28.37 5.17
CA GLY A 404 -7.63 29.13 5.08
C GLY A 404 -7.62 30.35 4.17
N GLU A 405 -6.57 30.58 3.38
CA GLU A 405 -6.57 31.63 2.33
C GLU A 405 -7.51 31.33 1.15
N ASN A 406 -8.34 30.34 1.29
CA ASN A 406 -9.52 30.07 0.48
C ASN A 406 -9.26 29.90 -1.03
N ASN A 407 -8.24 29.15 -1.38
CA ASN A 407 -8.02 28.64 -2.73
C ASN A 407 -7.55 27.17 -2.67
N ASP A 408 -7.57 26.49 -3.80
CA ASP A 408 -7.28 25.05 -3.88
C ASP A 408 -5.89 24.69 -3.33
N LEU A 409 -4.90 25.57 -3.50
CA LEU A 409 -3.55 25.36 -2.99
C LEU A 409 -3.51 25.45 -1.45
N TYR A 410 -4.16 26.44 -0.87
CA TYR A 410 -4.15 26.73 0.57
C TYR A 410 -5.41 26.27 1.28
N TYR A 411 -6.04 25.21 0.80
CA TYR A 411 -7.25 24.65 1.41
C TYR A 411 -7.02 24.25 2.87
N ASP A 412 -7.84 24.82 3.75
CA ASP A 412 -7.66 24.76 5.20
C ASP A 412 -7.60 23.29 5.73
N ILE A 413 -8.54 22.46 5.29
CA ILE A 413 -8.63 21.06 5.74
C ILE A 413 -7.37 20.27 5.36
N LYS A 414 -6.85 20.48 4.14
CA LYS A 414 -5.63 19.86 3.65
C LYS A 414 -4.42 20.25 4.51
N ILE A 415 -4.23 21.53 4.77
CA ILE A 415 -3.11 22.03 5.57
C ILE A 415 -3.23 21.55 7.02
N LYS A 416 -4.44 21.54 7.61
CA LYS A 416 -4.67 21.00 8.95
C LYS A 416 -4.33 19.52 9.04
N ALA A 417 -4.71 18.73 8.03
CA ALA A 417 -4.39 17.30 7.98
C ALA A 417 -2.88 17.05 7.90
N THR A 418 -2.16 17.85 7.09
CA THR A 418 -0.70 17.81 7.03
C THR A 418 -0.05 18.16 8.36
N ARG A 419 -0.50 19.27 8.99
CA ARG A 419 0.02 19.69 10.30
C ARG A 419 -0.22 18.65 11.38
N LEU A 420 -1.39 18.01 11.38
CA LEU A 420 -1.70 16.93 12.32
C LEU A 420 -0.63 15.83 12.29
N LEU A 421 -0.18 15.40 11.10
CA LEU A 421 0.90 14.43 10.98
C LEU A 421 2.23 15.00 11.50
N LEU A 422 2.60 16.22 11.08
CA LEU A 422 3.87 16.85 11.47
C LEU A 422 3.99 17.02 13.00
N GLU A 423 2.90 17.41 13.64
CA GLU A 423 2.83 17.62 15.10
C GLU A 423 2.80 16.31 15.91
N ASN A 424 2.45 15.19 15.27
CA ASN A 424 2.31 13.88 15.90
C ASN A 424 3.25 12.82 15.34
N THR A 425 4.31 13.19 14.64
CA THR A 425 5.23 12.23 14.00
C THR A 425 5.80 11.22 15.00
N ASP A 426 6.13 11.66 16.22
CA ASP A 426 6.67 10.81 17.28
C ASP A 426 5.63 9.82 17.87
N HIS A 427 4.35 10.08 17.65
CA HIS A 427 3.23 9.22 18.04
C HIS A 427 2.74 8.33 16.90
N THR A 428 3.52 8.21 15.82
CA THR A 428 3.19 7.30 14.72
C THR A 428 3.86 5.94 14.92
N PHE A 429 3.22 4.91 14.38
CA PHE A 429 3.77 3.55 14.37
C PHE A 429 3.60 2.90 13.00
N VAL A 430 4.37 1.85 12.78
CA VAL A 430 4.28 0.98 11.61
C VAL A 430 4.11 -0.47 12.03
N THR A 431 3.47 -1.26 11.19
CA THR A 431 3.39 -2.71 11.40
C THR A 431 4.73 -3.37 11.07
N PRO A 432 5.07 -4.49 11.73
CA PRO A 432 6.21 -5.30 11.33
C PRO A 432 6.10 -5.75 9.87
N VAL A 433 7.19 -5.63 9.12
CA VAL A 433 7.28 -6.02 7.71
C VAL A 433 7.96 -7.37 7.60
N PHE A 434 7.32 -8.32 6.93
CA PHE A 434 7.82 -9.68 6.67
C PHE A 434 7.14 -10.28 5.45
N ASN A 435 7.66 -11.38 4.93
CA ASN A 435 6.99 -12.07 3.83
C ASN A 435 5.64 -12.65 4.28
N GLY A 436 4.55 -12.03 3.83
CA GLY A 436 3.17 -12.32 4.23
C GLY A 436 2.48 -11.18 4.98
N SER A 437 3.18 -10.08 5.32
CA SER A 437 2.58 -8.93 6.00
C SER A 437 1.41 -8.32 5.22
N ALA A 438 1.49 -8.26 3.89
CA ALA A 438 0.39 -7.81 3.04
C ALA A 438 -0.85 -8.73 3.15
N SER A 439 -0.64 -10.05 3.25
CA SER A 439 -1.74 -11.01 3.47
C SER A 439 -2.36 -10.85 4.84
N LEU A 440 -1.54 -10.66 5.88
CA LEU A 440 -2.02 -10.42 7.24
C LEU A 440 -2.81 -9.12 7.35
N ARG A 441 -2.36 -8.06 6.69
CA ARG A 441 -3.09 -6.79 6.62
C ARG A 441 -4.48 -6.97 6.01
N ASN A 442 -4.58 -7.67 4.88
CA ASN A 442 -5.86 -8.00 4.27
C ASN A 442 -6.76 -8.86 5.20
N ALA A 443 -6.18 -9.78 5.95
CA ALA A 443 -6.90 -10.59 6.94
C ALA A 443 -7.47 -9.73 8.07
N ALA A 444 -6.71 -8.77 8.59
CA ALA A 444 -7.16 -7.83 9.61
C ALA A 444 -8.42 -7.07 9.18
N GLY A 445 -8.43 -6.53 7.97
CA GLY A 445 -9.59 -5.86 7.41
C GLY A 445 -10.78 -6.80 7.19
N GLN A 446 -10.51 -8.03 6.72
CA GLN A 446 -11.54 -9.03 6.45
C GLN A 446 -12.29 -9.45 7.72
N LEU A 447 -11.63 -9.48 8.89
CA LEU A 447 -12.28 -9.76 10.17
C LEU A 447 -13.41 -8.77 10.45
N ILE A 448 -13.14 -7.46 10.38
CA ILE A 448 -14.14 -6.40 10.59
C ILE A 448 -15.25 -6.47 9.53
N GLU A 449 -14.88 -6.65 8.27
CA GLU A 449 -15.85 -6.71 7.18
C GLU A 449 -16.80 -7.90 7.29
N ASN A 450 -16.29 -9.07 7.67
CA ASN A 450 -17.13 -10.27 7.84
C ASN A 450 -18.10 -10.12 9.01
N VAL A 451 -17.65 -9.57 10.14
CA VAL A 451 -18.51 -9.29 11.29
C VAL A 451 -19.63 -8.33 10.90
N ASN A 452 -19.29 -7.19 10.29
CA ASN A 452 -20.28 -6.22 9.85
C ASN A 452 -21.27 -6.81 8.85
N LYS A 453 -20.80 -7.58 7.88
CA LYS A 453 -21.64 -8.27 6.90
C LYS A 453 -22.59 -9.29 7.56
N SER A 454 -22.12 -10.03 8.56
CA SER A 454 -22.93 -11.02 9.27
C SER A 454 -24.03 -10.35 10.11
N VAL A 455 -23.69 -9.26 10.82
CA VAL A 455 -24.69 -8.43 11.54
C VAL A 455 -25.78 -7.91 10.59
N ARG A 456 -25.40 -7.38 9.44
CA ARG A 456 -26.36 -6.88 8.43
C ARG A 456 -27.27 -7.97 7.85
N ARG A 457 -26.84 -9.24 7.91
CA ARG A 457 -27.63 -10.41 7.48
C ARG A 457 -28.48 -11.00 8.61
N GLY A 458 -28.44 -10.41 9.81
CA GLY A 458 -29.13 -10.89 10.98
C GLY A 458 -28.54 -12.19 11.56
N GLN A 459 -27.26 -12.45 11.29
CA GLN A 459 -26.54 -13.59 11.86
C GLN A 459 -26.03 -13.22 13.26
N ASP A 460 -26.11 -14.16 14.18
CA ASP A 460 -25.56 -13.99 15.52
C ASP A 460 -24.03 -14.08 15.48
N VAL A 461 -23.39 -13.05 16.01
CA VAL A 461 -21.95 -12.98 16.20
C VAL A 461 -21.64 -13.47 17.63
N ASN A 462 -21.45 -14.77 17.77
CA ASN A 462 -21.17 -15.45 19.04
C ASN A 462 -19.78 -16.13 19.01
N GLU A 463 -19.41 -16.84 20.08
CA GLU A 463 -18.10 -17.50 20.18
C GLU A 463 -17.85 -18.53 19.07
N ALA A 464 -18.82 -19.36 18.74
CA ALA A 464 -18.69 -20.35 17.66
C ALA A 464 -18.51 -19.67 16.29
N TYR A 465 -19.16 -18.50 16.09
CA TYR A 465 -18.95 -17.68 14.89
C TYR A 465 -17.53 -17.13 14.85
N MET A 466 -16.98 -16.64 15.98
CA MET A 466 -15.62 -16.09 16.03
C MET A 466 -14.54 -17.15 15.77
N GLU A 467 -14.71 -18.36 16.32
CA GLU A 467 -13.80 -19.47 16.03
C GLU A 467 -13.79 -19.82 14.54
N ALA A 468 -14.98 -19.99 13.95
CA ALA A 468 -15.11 -20.25 12.51
C ALA A 468 -14.55 -19.12 11.65
N LEU A 469 -14.75 -17.85 12.06
CA LEU A 469 -14.22 -16.69 11.37
C LEU A 469 -12.69 -16.67 11.36
N TYR A 470 -12.06 -16.99 12.49
CA TYR A 470 -10.60 -17.04 12.59
C TYR A 470 -10.00 -18.12 11.70
N GLU A 471 -10.59 -19.33 11.71
CA GLU A 471 -10.18 -20.41 10.82
C GLU A 471 -10.35 -20.04 9.34
N GLU A 472 -11.51 -19.50 8.97
CA GLU A 472 -11.81 -19.09 7.59
C GLU A 472 -10.83 -18.02 7.09
N VAL A 473 -10.60 -16.97 7.88
CA VAL A 473 -9.71 -15.87 7.49
C VAL A 473 -8.26 -16.31 7.44
N SER A 474 -7.80 -17.12 8.41
CA SER A 474 -6.45 -17.68 8.40
C SER A 474 -6.21 -18.52 7.15
N ALA A 475 -7.14 -19.40 6.80
CA ALA A 475 -7.05 -20.25 5.61
C ALA A 475 -7.13 -19.44 4.31
N LEU A 476 -8.04 -18.45 4.24
CA LEU A 476 -8.24 -17.60 3.05
C LEU A 476 -6.94 -16.86 2.65
N TYR A 477 -6.24 -16.34 3.63
CA TYR A 477 -5.00 -15.58 3.43
C TYR A 477 -3.73 -16.41 3.62
N ARG A 478 -3.86 -17.73 3.84
CA ARG A 478 -2.77 -18.68 4.03
C ARG A 478 -1.80 -18.30 5.16
N LEU A 479 -2.33 -17.73 6.22
CA LEU A 479 -1.53 -17.28 7.35
C LEU A 479 -0.88 -18.43 8.12
N ASP A 480 -1.48 -19.60 8.07
CA ASP A 480 -0.96 -20.89 8.58
C ASP A 480 0.28 -21.41 7.81
N GLN A 481 0.54 -20.87 6.61
CA GLN A 481 1.64 -21.26 5.73
C GLN A 481 2.79 -20.26 5.72
N ILE A 482 2.69 -19.17 6.46
CA ILE A 482 3.75 -18.17 6.58
C ILE A 482 4.90 -18.81 7.37
N SER A 483 6.02 -19.02 6.67
CA SER A 483 7.22 -19.58 7.29
C SER A 483 7.94 -18.50 8.08
N THR A 484 8.18 -18.74 9.36
CA THR A 484 9.03 -17.90 10.23
C THR A 484 10.53 -18.03 9.87
N ALA A 485 10.89 -18.97 8.98
CA ALA A 485 12.26 -19.19 8.53
C ALA A 485 12.49 -18.56 7.15
N SER A 486 13.27 -17.50 7.11
CA SER A 486 13.98 -16.94 5.94
C SER A 486 13.28 -17.12 4.58
N GLY A 487 12.32 -16.26 4.25
CA GLY A 487 11.98 -15.88 2.87
C GLY A 487 11.44 -16.94 1.91
N LYS A 488 11.42 -18.20 2.26
CA LYS A 488 10.86 -19.25 1.39
C LYS A 488 9.43 -19.56 1.81
N VAL A 489 8.47 -19.10 1.02
CA VAL A 489 7.10 -19.60 1.11
C VAL A 489 7.11 -21.08 0.77
N SER A 490 6.77 -21.95 1.71
CA SER A 490 6.46 -23.34 1.39
C SER A 490 5.13 -23.34 0.61
N LEU A 491 5.21 -23.55 -0.69
CA LEU A 491 4.01 -23.62 -1.54
C LEU A 491 3.13 -24.86 -1.23
N GLY A 492 3.50 -25.62 -0.22
CA GLY A 492 2.84 -26.89 0.10
C GLY A 492 3.05 -27.98 -0.96
N GLU A 493 2.40 -29.11 -0.77
CA GLU A 493 2.41 -30.18 -1.78
C GLU A 493 1.61 -29.75 -3.03
N LEU A 494 2.09 -30.19 -4.19
CA LEU A 494 1.36 -30.01 -5.44
C LEU A 494 -0.07 -30.55 -5.32
N PRO A 495 -1.09 -29.80 -5.75
CA PRO A 495 -2.46 -30.29 -5.80
C PRO A 495 -2.55 -31.64 -6.52
N ASP A 496 -3.40 -32.53 -6.06
CA ASP A 496 -3.53 -33.88 -6.63
C ASP A 496 -3.87 -33.85 -8.13
N VAL A 497 -4.64 -32.87 -8.57
CA VAL A 497 -4.93 -32.65 -10.01
C VAL A 497 -3.65 -32.37 -10.79
N SER A 498 -2.73 -31.58 -10.26
CA SER A 498 -1.43 -31.29 -10.87
C SER A 498 -0.54 -32.53 -10.92
N LYS A 499 -0.52 -33.33 -9.85
CA LYS A 499 0.19 -34.62 -9.78
C LYS A 499 -0.33 -35.60 -10.85
N ILE A 500 -1.66 -35.67 -11.02
CA ILE A 500 -2.31 -36.52 -12.03
C ILE A 500 -1.95 -36.05 -13.45
N LEU A 501 -2.02 -34.75 -13.72
CA LEU A 501 -1.69 -34.17 -15.02
C LEU A 501 -0.22 -34.40 -15.40
N LEU A 502 0.71 -34.19 -14.46
CA LEU A 502 2.14 -34.44 -14.65
C LEU A 502 2.42 -35.92 -14.92
N THR A 503 1.74 -36.81 -14.19
CA THR A 503 1.86 -38.27 -14.38
C THR A 503 1.33 -38.68 -15.75
N ALA A 504 0.18 -38.17 -16.16
CA ALA A 504 -0.39 -38.44 -17.48
C ALA A 504 0.52 -37.93 -18.60
N LEU A 505 1.11 -36.73 -18.43
CA LEU A 505 2.07 -36.18 -19.36
C LEU A 505 3.32 -37.06 -19.49
N ALA A 506 3.88 -37.51 -18.37
CA ALA A 506 5.04 -38.42 -18.35
C ALA A 506 4.73 -39.75 -19.05
N LEU A 507 3.55 -40.36 -18.82
CA LEU A 507 3.11 -41.57 -19.50
C LEU A 507 2.94 -41.36 -21.02
N CYS A 508 2.42 -40.25 -21.46
CA CYS A 508 2.35 -39.89 -22.89
C CYS A 508 3.75 -39.81 -23.53
N TRP A 509 4.72 -39.24 -22.81
CA TRP A 509 6.10 -39.15 -23.29
C TRP A 509 6.77 -40.52 -23.40
N ILE A 510 6.59 -41.37 -22.39
CA ILE A 510 7.08 -42.78 -22.40
C ILE A 510 6.46 -43.53 -23.58
N GLY A 511 5.13 -43.43 -23.75
CA GLY A 511 4.42 -44.07 -24.87
C GLY A 511 4.93 -43.60 -26.25
N MET A 512 5.20 -42.30 -26.38
CA MET A 512 5.76 -41.72 -27.62
C MET A 512 7.19 -42.24 -27.89
N GLY A 513 8.01 -42.30 -26.86
CA GLY A 513 9.36 -42.86 -26.93
C GLY A 513 9.36 -44.33 -27.37
N LEU A 514 8.52 -45.15 -26.75
CA LEU A 514 8.35 -46.56 -27.09
C LEU A 514 7.85 -46.77 -28.54
N TYR A 515 6.90 -45.95 -28.97
CA TYR A 515 6.42 -45.95 -30.36
C TYR A 515 7.53 -45.61 -31.37
N LEU A 516 8.37 -44.63 -31.10
CA LEU A 516 9.49 -44.26 -31.94
C LEU A 516 10.54 -45.38 -32.04
N VAL A 517 10.82 -46.07 -30.92
CA VAL A 517 11.72 -47.23 -30.90
C VAL A 517 11.12 -48.38 -31.69
N TYR A 518 9.83 -48.68 -31.49
CA TYR A 518 9.12 -49.73 -32.26
C TYR A 518 9.10 -49.42 -33.78
N ASP A 519 8.77 -48.21 -34.17
CA ASP A 519 8.75 -47.83 -35.61
C ASP A 519 10.15 -47.92 -36.23
N ARG A 520 11.23 -47.58 -35.50
CA ARG A 520 12.62 -47.74 -35.95
C ARG A 520 13.01 -49.21 -36.13
N THR A 521 12.66 -50.07 -35.16
CA THR A 521 12.97 -51.52 -35.26
C THR A 521 12.19 -52.17 -36.37
N LYS A 522 10.91 -51.87 -36.56
CA LYS A 522 10.09 -52.37 -37.65
C LYS A 522 10.64 -52.00 -39.03
N ARG A 523 11.14 -50.74 -39.18
CA ARG A 523 11.76 -50.27 -40.44
C ARG A 523 13.13 -50.93 -40.68
N LYS A 524 13.85 -51.31 -39.63
CA LYS A 524 15.14 -52.00 -39.77
C LYS A 524 14.94 -53.43 -40.20
N ASN A 525 13.93 -54.12 -39.70
CA ASN A 525 13.58 -55.49 -40.06
C ASN A 525 12.97 -55.58 -41.48
N SER A 526 12.23 -54.57 -41.94
CA SER A 526 11.67 -54.53 -43.32
C SER A 526 12.71 -54.14 -44.40
N LYS A 527 13.92 -53.76 -44.02
CA LYS A 527 15.04 -53.54 -44.97
C LYS A 527 15.98 -54.72 -45.09
N ASN A 528 15.86 -55.70 -44.18
CA ASN A 528 16.69 -56.91 -44.14
C ASN A 528 15.93 -58.17 -44.61
N SER A 529 14.70 -58.04 -45.01
CA SER A 529 13.88 -59.01 -45.76
C SER A 529 13.67 -58.48 -47.19
#